data_59034aa2d5ad5756ea63ac01f2211c4e
#
_entry.id   59034aa2d5ad5756ea63ac01f2211c4e
#
_cell.length_a   1.000
_cell.length_b   1.000
_cell.length_c   1.000
_cell.angle_alpha   90.00
_cell.angle_beta   90.00
_cell.angle_gamma   90.00
#
_symmetry.space_group_name_H-M   'P 1'
#
loop_
_entity.id
_entity.type
_entity.pdbx_description
1 polymer ?
#
loop_
_entity_poly.entity_id
_entity_poly.type
_entity_poly.pdbx_seq_one_letter_code
_entity_poly.pdbx_strand_id
1 'polypeptide(L)'
;MSYLCDASRATLIIVDLQEKLMPVIDDGALVLQRAVLLAQAAGLLGIPVIGTAQQPLRLGRTVAPIDALLDRTIEKTSFDACAQAPFMAALCNGRDELVVLGCEAHVCVLQTVLGLLHRQRRVKLVSDAIGSRRGSDKQAAIGRACAAGAEIVSSEMLMFEWMGNSDHPEFRKILKLIK
;
A
#
# COMPACT_ATOMS: atom_id res chain seq x y z
N MET A 1 -2.48 23.25 2.57
CA MET A 1 -2.46 21.78 2.71
C MET A 1 -1.00 21.35 2.81
N SER A 2 -0.66 20.42 3.73
CA SER A 2 0.70 19.84 3.78
C SER A 2 0.90 18.88 2.61
N TYR A 3 2.12 18.83 2.06
CA TYR A 3 2.56 17.79 1.12
C TYR A 3 3.03 16.52 1.85
N LEU A 4 3.39 16.63 3.13
CA LEU A 4 3.80 15.47 3.94
C LEU A 4 2.58 14.62 4.32
N CYS A 5 2.78 13.31 4.43
CA CYS A 5 1.77 12.36 4.85
C CYS A 5 1.51 12.47 6.36
N ASP A 6 0.29 12.77 6.73
CA ASP A 6 -0.13 12.84 8.12
C ASP A 6 -0.64 11.47 8.60
N ALA A 7 0.04 10.88 9.59
CA ALA A 7 -0.34 9.60 10.17
C ALA A 7 -1.79 9.58 10.70
N SER A 8 -2.28 10.69 11.23
CA SER A 8 -3.65 10.80 11.74
C SER A 8 -4.71 10.73 10.65
N ARG A 9 -4.33 11.02 9.40
CA ARG A 9 -5.20 11.05 8.21
C ARG A 9 -4.92 9.90 7.23
N ALA A 10 -3.86 9.11 7.47
CA ALA A 10 -3.42 8.05 6.59
C ALA A 10 -4.22 6.75 6.78
N THR A 11 -4.44 6.01 5.68
CA THR A 11 -4.83 4.60 5.65
C THR A 11 -3.86 3.86 4.74
N LEU A 12 -3.27 2.77 5.20
CA LEU A 12 -2.37 1.92 4.42
C LEU A 12 -3.19 0.87 3.67
N ILE A 13 -3.02 0.80 2.35
CA ILE A 13 -3.71 -0.13 1.46
C ILE A 13 -2.68 -1.08 0.84
N ILE A 14 -2.79 -2.36 1.14
CA ILE A 14 -1.90 -3.42 0.64
C ILE A 14 -2.66 -4.26 -0.39
N VAL A 15 -2.25 -4.13 -1.66
CA VAL A 15 -2.94 -4.75 -2.79
C VAL A 15 -2.32 -6.11 -3.10
N ASP A 16 -3.10 -7.18 -2.97
CA ASP A 16 -2.89 -8.51 -3.55
C ASP A 16 -1.50 -9.14 -3.33
N LEU A 17 -0.90 -9.03 -2.14
CA LEU A 17 0.32 -9.78 -1.80
C LEU A 17 -0.03 -11.24 -1.46
N GLN A 18 -0.20 -12.08 -2.50
CA GLN A 18 -0.76 -13.43 -2.42
C GLN A 18 0.26 -14.53 -2.74
N GLU A 19 0.04 -15.71 -2.18
CA GLU A 19 0.94 -16.87 -2.19
C GLU A 19 1.43 -17.28 -3.59
N LYS A 20 0.51 -17.29 -4.59
CA LYS A 20 0.85 -17.70 -5.96
C LYS A 20 1.31 -16.54 -6.84
N LEU A 21 1.11 -15.31 -6.41
CA LEU A 21 1.54 -14.13 -7.14
C LEU A 21 2.97 -13.72 -6.76
N MET A 22 3.28 -13.69 -5.47
CA MET A 22 4.58 -13.22 -4.98
C MET A 22 5.81 -13.94 -5.59
N PRO A 23 5.79 -15.28 -5.83
CA PRO A 23 6.95 -15.97 -6.39
C PRO A 23 7.34 -15.56 -7.82
N VAL A 24 6.45 -14.93 -8.59
CA VAL A 24 6.70 -14.49 -9.96
C VAL A 24 6.97 -12.99 -10.09
N ILE A 25 6.92 -12.25 -8.98
CA ILE A 25 7.21 -10.82 -8.94
C ILE A 25 8.72 -10.58 -8.95
N ASP A 26 9.17 -9.70 -9.83
CA ASP A 26 10.55 -9.23 -9.87
C ASP A 26 10.87 -8.51 -8.54
N ASP A 27 11.98 -8.88 -7.90
CA ASP A 27 12.34 -8.44 -6.54
C ASP A 27 11.23 -8.65 -5.49
N GLY A 28 10.37 -9.68 -5.67
CA GLY A 28 9.21 -9.92 -4.83
C GLY A 28 9.53 -10.03 -3.33
N ALA A 29 10.70 -10.59 -2.97
CA ALA A 29 11.15 -10.67 -1.59
C ALA A 29 11.39 -9.27 -0.97
N LEU A 30 11.99 -8.35 -1.73
CA LEU A 30 12.21 -6.96 -1.29
C LEU A 30 10.89 -6.20 -1.17
N VAL A 31 9.98 -6.37 -2.14
CA VAL A 31 8.63 -5.78 -2.09
C VAL A 31 7.90 -6.23 -0.83
N LEU A 32 7.93 -7.53 -0.53
CA LEU A 32 7.31 -8.09 0.67
C LEU A 32 7.95 -7.53 1.94
N GLN A 33 9.28 -7.46 2.00
CA GLN A 33 10.00 -6.89 3.13
C GLN A 33 9.55 -5.44 3.40
N ARG A 34 9.51 -4.59 2.37
CA ARG A 34 9.08 -3.19 2.48
C ARG A 34 7.62 -3.07 2.92
N ALA A 35 6.76 -3.93 2.39
CA ALA A 35 5.35 -3.98 2.78
C ALA A 35 5.18 -4.34 4.27
N VAL A 36 5.92 -5.34 4.76
CA VAL A 36 5.91 -5.74 6.18
C VAL A 36 6.38 -4.60 7.08
N LEU A 37 7.50 -3.94 6.73
CA LEU A 37 8.04 -2.80 7.49
C LEU A 37 7.01 -1.67 7.62
N LEU A 38 6.36 -1.31 6.51
CA LEU A 38 5.32 -0.27 6.50
C LEU A 38 4.09 -0.67 7.31
N ALA A 39 3.64 -1.92 7.20
CA ALA A 39 2.49 -2.41 7.97
C ALA A 39 2.78 -2.44 9.47
N GLN A 40 4.00 -2.82 9.88
CA GLN A 40 4.44 -2.76 11.28
C GLN A 40 4.51 -1.32 11.80
N ALA A 41 5.09 -0.41 11.00
CA ALA A 41 5.13 1.01 11.36
C ALA A 41 3.72 1.61 11.46
N ALA A 42 2.82 1.27 10.52
CA ALA A 42 1.42 1.66 10.57
C ALA A 42 0.73 1.19 11.87
N GLY A 43 0.93 -0.07 12.26
CA GLY A 43 0.40 -0.62 13.51
C GLY A 43 0.91 0.12 14.75
N LEU A 44 2.22 0.46 14.81
CA LEU A 44 2.79 1.25 15.92
C LEU A 44 2.18 2.66 16.01
N LEU A 45 1.77 3.23 14.88
CA LEU A 45 1.22 4.59 14.77
C LEU A 45 -0.32 4.64 14.76
N GLY A 46 -1.00 3.50 14.91
CA GLY A 46 -2.46 3.42 14.86
C GLY A 46 -3.06 3.78 13.50
N ILE A 47 -2.32 3.56 12.42
CA ILE A 47 -2.76 3.75 11.04
C ILE A 47 -3.48 2.47 10.60
N PRO A 48 -4.74 2.53 10.14
CA PRO A 48 -5.46 1.36 9.64
C PRO A 48 -4.76 0.72 8.44
N VAL A 49 -4.70 -0.62 8.43
CA VAL A 49 -4.08 -1.42 7.36
C VAL A 49 -5.14 -2.29 6.69
N ILE A 50 -5.46 -1.98 5.43
CA ILE A 50 -6.47 -2.67 4.64
C ILE A 50 -5.79 -3.47 3.54
N GLY A 51 -6.03 -4.79 3.50
CA GLY A 51 -5.58 -5.66 2.42
C GLY A 51 -6.65 -5.94 1.37
N THR A 52 -6.22 -6.25 0.15
CA THR A 52 -7.08 -6.87 -0.86
C THR A 52 -6.55 -8.22 -1.29
N ALA A 53 -7.43 -9.11 -1.75
CA ALA A 53 -7.09 -10.41 -2.31
C ALA A 53 -7.85 -10.68 -3.61
N GLN A 54 -7.11 -10.76 -4.72
CA GLN A 54 -7.65 -11.07 -6.05
C GLN A 54 -7.98 -12.56 -6.16
N GLN A 55 -9.24 -12.93 -6.32
CA GLN A 55 -9.70 -14.30 -6.52
C GLN A 55 -8.91 -15.33 -5.67
N PRO A 56 -9.01 -15.33 -4.33
CA PRO A 56 -8.11 -16.11 -3.46
C PRO A 56 -8.17 -17.61 -3.72
N LEU A 57 -9.28 -18.14 -4.23
CA LEU A 57 -9.38 -19.54 -4.68
C LEU A 57 -8.40 -19.87 -5.83
N ARG A 58 -7.98 -18.87 -6.61
CA ARG A 58 -7.04 -19.03 -7.72
C ARG A 58 -5.62 -18.63 -7.36
N LEU A 59 -5.44 -17.46 -6.74
CA LEU A 59 -4.13 -16.88 -6.45
C LEU A 59 -3.60 -17.20 -5.05
N GLY A 60 -4.36 -17.95 -4.25
CA GLY A 60 -3.99 -18.23 -2.87
C GLY A 60 -4.37 -17.11 -1.93
N ARG A 61 -4.08 -17.29 -0.65
CA ARG A 61 -4.34 -16.30 0.41
C ARG A 61 -3.29 -15.20 0.38
N THR A 62 -3.54 -14.14 1.11
CA THR A 62 -2.50 -13.17 1.47
C THR A 62 -1.35 -13.90 2.17
N VAL A 63 -0.11 -13.57 1.84
CA VAL A 63 1.07 -14.19 2.48
C VAL A 63 1.08 -13.93 3.98
N ALA A 64 1.42 -14.96 4.76
CA ALA A 64 1.31 -14.95 6.22
C ALA A 64 1.95 -13.73 6.92
N PRO A 65 3.14 -13.22 6.53
CA PRO A 65 3.73 -12.04 7.16
C PRO A 65 2.89 -10.77 7.04
N ILE A 66 2.09 -10.66 5.98
CA ILE A 66 1.18 -9.52 5.76
C ILE A 66 -0.18 -9.78 6.39
N ASP A 67 -0.72 -10.98 6.23
CA ASP A 67 -2.07 -11.34 6.74
C ASP A 67 -2.21 -11.05 8.24
N ALA A 68 -1.16 -11.32 9.01
CA ALA A 68 -1.12 -11.07 10.45
C ALA A 68 -1.09 -9.56 10.84
N LEU A 69 -0.87 -8.67 9.87
CA LEU A 69 -0.76 -7.22 10.09
C LEU A 69 -1.96 -6.45 9.51
N LEU A 70 -2.90 -7.14 8.88
CA LEU A 70 -4.08 -6.51 8.31
C LEU A 70 -5.21 -6.40 9.34
N ASP A 71 -5.83 -5.24 9.41
CA ASP A 71 -7.10 -5.06 10.15
C ASP A 71 -8.26 -5.69 9.40
N ARG A 72 -8.16 -5.77 8.07
CA ARG A 72 -9.20 -6.30 7.19
C ARG A 72 -8.64 -6.73 5.85
N THR A 73 -9.15 -7.83 5.30
CA THR A 73 -8.91 -8.26 3.91
C THR A 73 -10.21 -8.21 3.12
N ILE A 74 -10.16 -7.65 1.91
CA ILE A 74 -11.30 -7.55 0.99
C ILE A 74 -11.02 -8.38 -0.26
N GLU A 75 -11.78 -9.43 -0.44
CA GLU A 75 -11.71 -10.26 -1.63
C GLU A 75 -12.35 -9.55 -2.84
N LYS A 76 -11.75 -9.69 -4.01
CA LYS A 76 -12.21 -9.02 -5.23
C LYS A 76 -12.00 -9.86 -6.49
N THR A 77 -12.82 -9.61 -7.49
CA THR A 77 -12.66 -10.12 -8.86
C THR A 77 -12.23 -9.01 -9.83
N SER A 78 -12.63 -7.77 -9.57
CA SER A 78 -12.17 -6.59 -10.32
C SER A 78 -10.68 -6.30 -10.01
N PHE A 79 -9.95 -5.76 -10.98
CA PHE A 79 -8.58 -5.29 -10.74
C PHE A 79 -8.59 -3.99 -9.93
N ASP A 80 -9.49 -3.05 -10.25
CA ASP A 80 -9.74 -1.87 -9.42
C ASP A 80 -10.50 -2.27 -8.15
N ALA A 81 -9.86 -2.09 -6.99
CA ALA A 81 -10.48 -2.33 -5.69
C ALA A 81 -11.66 -1.38 -5.42
N CYS A 82 -11.67 -0.19 -6.02
CA CYS A 82 -12.75 0.77 -5.85
C CYS A 82 -14.08 0.31 -6.45
N ALA A 83 -14.09 -0.73 -7.28
CA ALA A 83 -15.31 -1.37 -7.76
C ALA A 83 -16.00 -2.23 -6.69
N GLN A 84 -15.34 -2.47 -5.55
CA GLN A 84 -15.88 -3.26 -4.44
C GLN A 84 -16.48 -2.34 -3.38
N ALA A 85 -17.78 -2.45 -3.14
CA ALA A 85 -18.47 -1.68 -2.11
C ALA A 85 -17.87 -1.86 -0.70
N PRO A 86 -17.45 -3.08 -0.26
CA PRO A 86 -16.78 -3.26 1.02
C PRO A 86 -15.44 -2.51 1.13
N PHE A 87 -14.67 -2.38 0.03
CA PHE A 87 -13.43 -1.61 0.01
C PHE A 87 -13.71 -0.12 0.22
N MET A 88 -14.65 0.44 -0.54
CA MET A 88 -15.03 1.84 -0.40
C MET A 88 -15.60 2.15 0.99
N ALA A 89 -16.40 1.25 1.56
CA ALA A 89 -16.92 1.40 2.92
C ALA A 89 -15.80 1.40 3.98
N ALA A 90 -14.76 0.57 3.79
CA ALA A 90 -13.61 0.54 4.70
C ALA A 90 -12.79 1.85 4.69
N LEU A 91 -12.85 2.63 3.60
CA LEU A 91 -12.20 3.95 3.49
C LEU A 91 -13.04 5.10 4.06
N CYS A 92 -14.28 4.86 4.49
CA CYS A 92 -15.16 5.87 5.09
C CYS A 92 -14.89 6.04 6.60
N ASN A 93 -13.61 6.18 6.99
CA ASN A 93 -13.16 6.28 8.37
C ASN A 93 -12.71 7.70 8.78
N GLY A 94 -12.99 8.71 7.95
CA GLY A 94 -12.58 10.09 8.15
C GLY A 94 -11.13 10.39 7.73
N ARG A 95 -10.39 9.39 7.23
CA ARG A 95 -9.01 9.51 6.75
C ARG A 95 -9.00 9.67 5.22
N ASP A 96 -8.28 10.65 4.72
CA ASP A 96 -8.30 11.04 3.30
C ASP A 96 -6.96 10.88 2.58
N GLU A 97 -5.91 10.50 3.30
CA GLU A 97 -4.60 10.18 2.73
C GLU A 97 -4.45 8.67 2.57
N LEU A 98 -4.45 8.22 1.33
CA LEU A 98 -4.44 6.81 1.00
C LEU A 98 -3.06 6.40 0.50
N VAL A 99 -2.38 5.57 1.29
CA VAL A 99 -1.04 5.05 0.97
C VAL A 99 -1.20 3.68 0.34
N VAL A 100 -0.78 3.53 -0.91
CA VAL A 100 -1.00 2.31 -1.69
C VAL A 100 0.31 1.61 -2.01
N LEU A 101 0.35 0.29 -1.78
CA LEU A 101 1.46 -0.60 -2.11
C LEU A 101 0.94 -1.98 -2.56
N GLY A 102 1.82 -2.87 -3.02
CA GLY A 102 1.46 -4.27 -3.35
C GLY A 102 1.70 -4.67 -4.80
N CYS A 103 0.95 -5.63 -5.32
CA CYS A 103 1.14 -6.28 -6.62
C CYS A 103 -0.19 -6.48 -7.42
N GLU A 104 -0.18 -6.56 -8.77
CA GLU A 104 0.94 -6.09 -9.60
C GLU A 104 0.82 -4.59 -9.84
N ALA A 105 1.97 -3.90 -9.83
CA ALA A 105 2.04 -2.45 -9.96
C ALA A 105 1.25 -1.93 -11.17
N HIS A 106 1.36 -2.60 -12.33
CA HIS A 106 0.75 -2.18 -13.60
C HIS A 106 -0.69 -2.68 -13.81
N VAL A 107 -1.23 -3.51 -12.90
CA VAL A 107 -2.60 -4.06 -12.97
C VAL A 107 -3.43 -3.58 -11.78
N CYS A 108 -3.50 -4.38 -10.71
CA CYS A 108 -4.40 -4.10 -9.58
C CYS A 108 -4.02 -2.83 -8.83
N VAL A 109 -2.72 -2.59 -8.60
CA VAL A 109 -2.23 -1.39 -7.92
C VAL A 109 -2.57 -0.15 -8.74
N LEU A 110 -2.16 -0.10 -10.01
CA LEU A 110 -2.42 1.06 -10.87
C LEU A 110 -3.91 1.35 -11.02
N GLN A 111 -4.74 0.32 -11.29
CA GLN A 111 -6.17 0.54 -11.47
C GLN A 111 -6.84 1.02 -10.18
N THR A 112 -6.42 0.51 -9.01
CA THR A 112 -6.91 1.01 -7.72
C THR A 112 -6.47 2.46 -7.47
N VAL A 113 -5.21 2.80 -7.74
CA VAL A 113 -4.71 4.18 -7.65
C VAL A 113 -5.53 5.12 -8.53
N LEU A 114 -5.72 4.78 -9.81
CA LEU A 114 -6.51 5.59 -10.73
C LEU A 114 -7.98 5.69 -10.30
N GLY A 115 -8.56 4.60 -9.79
CA GLY A 115 -9.91 4.58 -9.26
C GLY A 115 -10.09 5.49 -8.04
N LEU A 116 -9.09 5.56 -7.14
CA LEU A 116 -9.07 6.45 -5.99
C LEU A 116 -8.91 7.92 -6.40
N LEU A 117 -7.97 8.22 -7.31
CA LEU A 117 -7.76 9.56 -7.85
C LEU A 117 -9.00 10.10 -8.57
N HIS A 118 -9.68 9.26 -9.38
CA HIS A 118 -10.95 9.62 -10.02
C HIS A 118 -12.03 10.03 -9.00
N ARG A 119 -11.96 9.49 -7.79
CA ARG A 119 -12.84 9.83 -6.66
C ARG A 119 -12.29 10.98 -5.80
N GLN A 120 -11.34 11.75 -6.36
CA GLN A 120 -10.73 12.91 -5.71
C GLN A 120 -10.05 12.59 -4.36
N ARG A 121 -9.57 11.34 -4.18
CA ARG A 121 -8.80 10.96 -3.00
C ARG A 121 -7.34 11.33 -3.19
N ARG A 122 -6.67 11.70 -2.10
CA ARG A 122 -5.20 11.91 -2.09
C ARG A 122 -4.51 10.56 -2.01
N VAL A 123 -3.65 10.28 -2.99
CA VAL A 123 -3.00 8.96 -3.11
C VAL A 123 -1.49 9.12 -3.11
N LYS A 124 -0.83 8.41 -2.20
CA LYS A 124 0.62 8.21 -2.20
C LYS A 124 0.90 6.76 -2.64
N LEU A 125 1.71 6.61 -3.70
CA LEU A 125 2.14 5.31 -4.23
C LEU A 125 3.56 5.01 -3.76
N VAL A 126 3.74 3.89 -3.05
CA VAL A 126 5.04 3.51 -2.44
C VAL A 126 5.89 2.76 -3.45
N SER A 127 6.83 3.43 -4.10
CA SER A 127 7.58 2.93 -5.24
C SER A 127 8.48 1.73 -4.96
N ASP A 128 9.01 1.60 -3.75
CA ASP A 128 9.86 0.49 -3.31
C ASP A 128 9.09 -0.68 -2.68
N ALA A 129 7.77 -0.51 -2.46
CA ALA A 129 6.88 -1.54 -1.92
C ALA A 129 5.81 -1.99 -2.93
N ILE A 130 5.96 -1.67 -4.22
CA ILE A 130 5.16 -2.21 -5.32
C ILE A 130 6.01 -3.09 -6.22
N GLY A 131 5.40 -4.11 -6.82
CA GLY A 131 6.08 -5.05 -7.71
C GLY A 131 5.26 -5.43 -8.93
N SER A 132 5.94 -5.88 -9.97
CA SER A 132 5.38 -6.49 -11.18
C SER A 132 6.29 -7.64 -11.61
N ARG A 133 5.79 -8.53 -12.47
CA ARG A 133 6.61 -9.61 -13.06
C ARG A 133 7.77 -9.10 -13.93
N ARG A 134 7.71 -7.85 -14.37
CA ARG A 134 8.76 -7.18 -15.15
C ARG A 134 8.98 -5.77 -14.61
N GLY A 135 10.24 -5.38 -14.43
CA GLY A 135 10.60 -4.03 -13.99
C GLY A 135 10.10 -2.93 -14.92
N SER A 136 10.06 -3.16 -16.24
CA SER A 136 9.51 -2.21 -17.22
C SER A 136 8.03 -1.89 -16.97
N ASP A 137 7.22 -2.89 -16.63
CA ASP A 137 5.80 -2.71 -16.33
C ASP A 137 5.60 -1.92 -15.02
N LYS A 138 6.45 -2.18 -14.01
CA LYS A 138 6.48 -1.39 -12.77
C LYS A 138 6.79 0.07 -13.06
N GLN A 139 7.82 0.36 -13.86
CA GLN A 139 8.20 1.74 -14.20
C GLN A 139 7.10 2.46 -14.99
N ALA A 140 6.48 1.80 -15.96
CA ALA A 140 5.35 2.35 -16.71
C ALA A 140 4.16 2.68 -15.79
N ALA A 141 3.88 1.81 -14.79
CA ALA A 141 2.82 2.04 -13.81
C ALA A 141 3.10 3.26 -12.92
N ILE A 142 4.34 3.40 -12.41
CA ILE A 142 4.77 4.55 -11.60
C ILE A 142 4.60 5.86 -12.41
N GLY A 143 5.12 5.89 -13.65
CA GLY A 143 5.00 7.06 -14.51
C GLY A 143 3.55 7.45 -14.78
N ARG A 144 2.68 6.47 -15.04
CA ARG A 144 1.26 6.72 -15.30
C ARG A 144 0.51 7.19 -14.05
N ALA A 145 0.78 6.58 -12.90
CA ALA A 145 0.18 6.99 -11.62
C ALA A 145 0.58 8.43 -11.25
N CYS A 146 1.87 8.77 -11.39
CA CYS A 146 2.40 10.12 -11.17
C CYS A 146 1.72 11.15 -12.08
N ALA A 147 1.65 10.87 -13.39
CA ALA A 147 0.99 11.74 -14.37
C ALA A 147 -0.51 11.93 -14.09
N ALA A 148 -1.16 10.96 -13.44
CA ALA A 148 -2.55 11.05 -13.03
C ALA A 148 -2.77 11.79 -11.69
N GLY A 149 -1.69 12.16 -10.97
CA GLY A 149 -1.74 12.94 -9.74
C GLY A 149 -1.45 12.16 -8.45
N ALA A 150 -0.98 10.90 -8.55
CA ALA A 150 -0.44 10.20 -7.37
C ALA A 150 0.91 10.78 -6.95
N GLU A 151 1.12 11.00 -5.66
CA GLU A 151 2.43 11.33 -5.13
C GLU A 151 3.27 10.06 -5.01
N ILE A 152 4.49 10.07 -5.56
CA ILE A 152 5.40 8.92 -5.49
C ILE A 152 6.31 9.10 -4.29
N VAL A 153 6.31 8.10 -3.41
CA VAL A 153 7.10 8.10 -2.16
C VAL A 153 7.85 6.77 -2.01
N SER A 154 8.84 6.74 -1.12
CA SER A 154 9.45 5.50 -0.65
C SER A 154 8.90 5.12 0.72
N SER A 155 9.11 3.86 1.11
CA SER A 155 8.72 3.38 2.44
C SER A 155 9.39 4.18 3.57
N GLU A 156 10.66 4.54 3.42
CA GLU A 156 11.39 5.31 4.41
C GLU A 156 10.91 6.76 4.50
N MET A 157 10.63 7.43 3.36
CA MET A 157 10.02 8.77 3.35
C MET A 157 8.74 8.79 4.18
N LEU A 158 7.83 7.84 3.96
CA LEU A 158 6.57 7.76 4.70
C LEU A 158 6.75 7.56 6.19
N MET A 159 7.64 6.66 6.60
CA MET A 159 7.87 6.41 8.03
C MET A 159 8.36 7.67 8.75
N PHE A 160 9.23 8.46 8.12
CA PHE A 160 9.68 9.73 8.68
C PHE A 160 8.60 10.82 8.62
N GLU A 161 7.81 10.88 7.57
CA GLU A 161 6.66 11.81 7.45
C GLU A 161 5.62 11.52 8.55
N TRP A 162 5.28 10.26 8.78
CA TRP A 162 4.33 9.85 9.82
C TRP A 162 4.80 10.18 11.24
N MET A 163 6.10 10.09 11.52
CA MET A 163 6.64 10.47 12.83
C MET A 163 6.77 11.99 13.00
N GLY A 164 7.01 12.72 11.92
CA GLY A 164 7.14 14.18 11.89
C GLY A 164 8.40 14.73 12.54
N ASN A 165 8.91 14.12 13.61
CA ASN A 165 10.14 14.54 14.32
C ASN A 165 10.79 13.40 15.09
N SER A 166 12.03 13.64 15.58
CA SER A 166 12.81 12.65 16.31
C SER A 166 12.36 12.42 17.76
N ASP A 167 11.50 13.28 18.29
CA ASP A 167 10.97 13.17 19.67
C ASP A 167 9.68 12.33 19.71
N HIS A 168 9.23 11.82 18.55
CA HIS A 168 8.05 10.96 18.48
C HIS A 168 8.19 9.73 19.39
N PRO A 169 7.19 9.36 20.21
CA PRO A 169 7.28 8.23 21.16
C PRO A 169 7.74 6.91 20.51
N GLU A 170 7.29 6.65 19.28
CA GLU A 170 7.63 5.42 18.55
C GLU A 170 8.92 5.52 17.70
N PHE A 171 9.61 6.67 17.69
CA PHE A 171 10.79 6.91 16.84
C PHE A 171 11.83 5.80 16.92
N ARG A 172 12.22 5.38 18.15
CA ARG A 172 13.24 4.33 18.34
C ARG A 172 12.80 2.96 17.81
N LYS A 173 11.49 2.64 17.90
CA LYS A 173 10.97 1.36 17.41
C LYS A 173 10.94 1.36 15.89
N ILE A 174 10.45 2.44 15.27
CA ILE A 174 10.39 2.57 13.81
C ILE A 174 11.80 2.62 13.21
N LEU A 175 12.74 3.32 13.84
CA LEU A 175 14.15 3.35 13.40
C LEU A 175 14.81 1.96 13.38
N LYS A 176 14.40 1.04 14.29
CA LYS A 176 14.87 -0.36 14.27
C LYS A 176 14.29 -1.17 13.11
N LEU A 177 13.11 -0.80 12.59
CA LEU A 177 12.54 -1.45 11.40
C LEU A 177 13.29 -1.06 10.14
N ILE A 178 13.80 0.18 10.07
CA ILE A 178 14.50 0.73 8.89
C ILE A 178 15.92 0.15 8.75
N LYS A 179 16.59 -0.14 9.86
CA LYS A 179 17.98 -0.67 9.90
C LYS A 179 18.05 -2.17 9.69
#